data_55cb8879ec8d810701f3037be8f7342a
#
_entry.id   55cb8879ec8d810701f3037be8f7342a
#
_cell.length_a   1.000
_cell.length_b   1.000
_cell.length_c   1.000
_cell.angle_alpha   90.00
_cell.angle_beta   90.00
_cell.angle_gamma   90.00
#
_symmetry.space_group_name_H-M   'P 1'
#
loop_
_entity.id
_entity.type
_entity.pdbx_description
1 polymer ?
#
loop_
_entity_poly.entity_id
_entity_poly.type
_entity_poly.pdbx_seq_one_letter_code
_entity_poly.pdbx_strand_id
1 'polypeptide(L)'
;MRLLLILLLAMISPFAQSMTLLNQTPVLEVLDGRLHGSLLLPKSDRPLPVALLIAGSGPTDRNGNNPMGHNDSLKRLAQGLAKQGIASLRYDKRGVGESLALAPDERDLSVEAYVADAAAWIEKLQGDPRFSSVILIGHSEGALIASLAAARQPVAALITLAGSGRPIDDVLREQLQGRLPPALLASSHYLIDELRAGRTHQPVPEALKVLFRPSVQPYLISLFRQDPAQAFAQADAPALIIQGTHDMQVGIEDARALQRSRPDAELALISGMNHVLRIVPAQPQQQLASYNEPDRPIARALTERIMKFLDSHGITPASS
;
A
#
# COMPACT_ATOMS: atom_id res chain seq x y z
N MET A 1 -36.24 -65.20 6.49
CA MET A 1 -35.49 -64.54 5.44
C MET A 1 -35.69 -63.05 5.61
N ARG A 2 -34.70 -62.36 6.21
CA ARG A 2 -34.71 -60.89 6.38
C ARG A 2 -33.73 -60.28 5.36
N LEU A 3 -34.25 -59.55 4.34
CA LEU A 3 -33.45 -58.82 3.37
C LEU A 3 -32.87 -57.56 4.06
N LEU A 4 -31.56 -57.50 4.15
CA LEU A 4 -30.83 -56.29 4.56
C LEU A 4 -30.63 -55.39 3.29
N LEU A 5 -31.33 -54.25 3.25
CA LEU A 5 -31.12 -53.25 2.24
C LEU A 5 -29.93 -52.35 2.66
N ILE A 6 -28.78 -52.53 2.01
CA ILE A 6 -27.61 -51.65 2.21
C ILE A 6 -27.79 -50.43 1.33
N LEU A 7 -28.08 -49.27 1.97
CA LEU A 7 -28.07 -47.95 1.32
C LEU A 7 -26.62 -47.50 1.16
N LEU A 8 -26.12 -47.52 -0.07
CA LEU A 8 -24.82 -46.89 -0.41
C LEU A 8 -25.02 -45.36 -0.48
N LEU A 9 -24.66 -44.65 0.59
CA LEU A 9 -24.53 -43.20 0.53
C LEU A 9 -23.25 -42.87 -0.25
N ALA A 10 -23.38 -42.45 -1.52
CA ALA A 10 -22.31 -41.86 -2.29
C ALA A 10 -21.98 -40.48 -1.67
N MET A 11 -20.89 -40.41 -0.90
CA MET A 11 -20.32 -39.13 -0.46
C MET A 11 -19.77 -38.42 -1.69
N ILE A 12 -20.52 -37.47 -2.21
CA ILE A 12 -20.03 -36.50 -3.20
C ILE A 12 -19.10 -35.53 -2.42
N SER A 13 -17.81 -35.83 -2.41
CA SER A 13 -16.80 -34.87 -1.96
C SER A 13 -16.83 -33.67 -2.92
N PRO A 14 -17.04 -32.46 -2.44
CA PRO A 14 -16.89 -31.31 -3.31
C PRO A 14 -15.41 -31.26 -3.76
N PHE A 15 -15.16 -31.46 -5.03
CA PHE A 15 -13.86 -31.19 -5.63
C PHE A 15 -13.57 -29.71 -5.39
N ALA A 16 -12.67 -29.40 -4.47
CA ALA A 16 -12.08 -28.08 -4.36
C ALA A 16 -11.37 -27.78 -5.68
N GLN A 17 -12.03 -27.03 -6.55
CA GLN A 17 -11.45 -26.62 -7.83
C GLN A 17 -10.25 -25.74 -7.51
N SER A 18 -9.05 -26.24 -7.76
CA SER A 18 -7.82 -25.48 -7.61
C SER A 18 -7.90 -24.24 -8.50
N MET A 19 -7.97 -23.05 -7.89
CA MET A 19 -8.00 -21.79 -8.63
C MET A 19 -6.70 -21.61 -9.39
N THR A 20 -6.76 -21.55 -10.72
CA THR A 20 -5.60 -21.29 -11.56
C THR A 20 -5.27 -19.80 -11.51
N LEU A 21 -4.03 -19.45 -11.15
CA LEU A 21 -3.53 -18.08 -11.11
C LEU A 21 -2.57 -17.84 -12.28
N LEU A 22 -2.81 -16.78 -13.02
CA LEU A 22 -1.94 -16.32 -14.10
C LEU A 22 -1.07 -15.18 -13.58
N ASN A 23 0.25 -15.30 -13.77
CA ASN A 23 1.20 -14.24 -13.49
C ASN A 23 1.61 -13.57 -14.80
N GLN A 24 1.48 -12.25 -14.88
CA GLN A 24 1.88 -11.43 -16.02
C GLN A 24 2.75 -10.27 -15.54
N THR A 25 3.61 -9.79 -16.42
CA THR A 25 4.51 -8.65 -16.17
C THR A 25 4.16 -7.48 -17.09
N PRO A 26 3.01 -6.80 -16.86
CA PRO A 26 2.63 -5.67 -17.70
C PRO A 26 3.62 -4.53 -17.56
N VAL A 27 3.84 -3.85 -18.68
CA VAL A 27 4.60 -2.61 -18.78
C VAL A 27 3.63 -1.49 -19.16
N LEU A 28 3.76 -0.35 -18.51
CA LEU A 28 3.05 0.87 -18.85
C LEU A 28 4.02 1.87 -19.45
N GLU A 29 3.81 2.23 -20.72
CA GLU A 29 4.53 3.33 -21.33
C GLU A 29 3.98 4.64 -20.76
N VAL A 30 4.87 5.50 -20.28
CA VAL A 30 4.59 6.86 -19.83
C VAL A 30 5.49 7.83 -20.61
N LEU A 31 5.25 9.15 -20.47
CA LEU A 31 5.93 10.16 -21.29
C LEU A 31 7.46 9.99 -21.29
N ASP A 32 8.04 9.69 -20.10
CA ASP A 32 9.48 9.67 -19.88
C ASP A 32 10.09 8.26 -19.86
N GLY A 33 9.31 7.20 -20.17
CA GLY A 33 9.82 5.82 -20.18
C GLY A 33 8.79 4.77 -19.78
N ARG A 34 9.21 3.80 -18.95
CA ARG A 34 8.43 2.59 -18.67
C ARG A 34 8.28 2.31 -17.20
N LEU A 35 7.05 2.06 -16.76
CA LEU A 35 6.74 1.49 -15.46
C LEU A 35 6.49 -0.01 -15.58
N HIS A 36 7.12 -0.78 -14.71
CA HIS A 36 7.05 -2.23 -14.70
C HIS A 36 6.16 -2.73 -13.57
N GLY A 37 5.26 -3.65 -13.90
CA GLY A 37 4.30 -4.20 -12.96
C GLY A 37 4.30 -5.73 -12.89
N SER A 38 3.57 -6.26 -11.93
CA SER A 38 3.24 -7.67 -11.76
C SER A 38 1.74 -7.80 -11.55
N LEU A 39 1.06 -8.40 -12.51
CA LEU A 39 -0.36 -8.69 -12.47
C LEU A 39 -0.57 -10.15 -12.05
N LEU A 40 -1.29 -10.35 -10.95
CA LEU A 40 -1.77 -11.65 -10.52
C LEU A 40 -3.27 -11.73 -10.83
N LEU A 41 -3.62 -12.62 -11.77
CA LEU A 41 -4.96 -12.73 -12.32
C LEU A 41 -5.55 -14.12 -12.04
N PRO A 42 -6.60 -14.24 -11.22
CA PRO A 42 -7.39 -15.46 -11.13
C PRO A 42 -8.02 -15.80 -12.49
N LYS A 43 -8.00 -17.08 -12.89
CA LYS A 43 -8.68 -17.49 -14.11
C LYS A 43 -10.19 -17.31 -13.92
N SER A 44 -10.83 -16.61 -14.83
CA SER A 44 -12.27 -16.34 -14.81
C SER A 44 -12.79 -16.14 -16.23
N ASP A 45 -14.02 -16.57 -16.48
CA ASP A 45 -14.74 -16.31 -17.75
C ASP A 45 -15.53 -14.97 -17.70
N ARG A 46 -15.48 -14.27 -16.58
CA ARG A 46 -16.13 -12.98 -16.35
C ARG A 46 -15.11 -11.94 -15.93
N PRO A 47 -15.35 -10.66 -16.23
CA PRO A 47 -14.50 -9.59 -15.72
C PRO A 47 -14.44 -9.60 -14.19
N LEU A 48 -13.23 -9.41 -13.61
CA LEU A 48 -12.96 -9.41 -12.18
C LEU A 48 -12.68 -7.99 -11.68
N PRO A 49 -12.97 -7.69 -10.41
CA PRO A 49 -12.38 -6.51 -9.77
C PRO A 49 -10.85 -6.65 -9.74
N VAL A 50 -10.14 -5.53 -9.94
CA VAL A 50 -8.68 -5.48 -9.86
C VAL A 50 -8.22 -4.46 -8.83
N ALA A 51 -7.33 -4.87 -7.94
CA ALA A 51 -6.69 -3.99 -6.96
C ALA A 51 -5.35 -3.47 -7.51
N LEU A 52 -5.19 -2.15 -7.60
CA LEU A 52 -3.90 -1.50 -7.82
C LEU A 52 -3.23 -1.29 -6.45
N LEU A 53 -2.14 -2.01 -6.19
CA LEU A 53 -1.39 -1.93 -4.94
C LEU A 53 -0.24 -0.94 -5.09
N ILE A 54 -0.21 0.09 -4.23
CA ILE A 54 0.78 1.16 -4.26
C ILE A 54 1.70 1.03 -3.03
N ALA A 55 3.00 0.88 -3.29
CA ALA A 55 4.01 0.65 -2.26
C ALA A 55 4.32 1.92 -1.43
N GLY A 56 4.86 1.71 -0.23
CA GLY A 56 5.28 2.76 0.70
C GLY A 56 6.49 3.56 0.26
N SER A 57 7.01 4.39 1.18
CA SER A 57 8.09 5.35 0.95
C SER A 57 9.44 4.72 0.56
N GLY A 58 10.32 5.57 0.02
CA GLY A 58 11.67 5.21 -0.36
C GLY A 58 11.74 4.20 -1.52
N PRO A 59 12.86 3.50 -1.69
CA PRO A 59 13.07 2.54 -2.78
C PRO A 59 12.38 1.20 -2.51
N THR A 60 11.11 1.26 -2.08
CA THR A 60 10.29 0.08 -1.83
C THR A 60 9.69 -0.41 -3.14
N ASP A 61 10.01 -1.65 -3.50
CA ASP A 61 9.57 -2.31 -4.72
C ASP A 61 8.09 -2.73 -4.69
N ARG A 62 7.62 -3.24 -5.80
CA ARG A 62 6.24 -3.73 -5.99
C ARG A 62 5.83 -4.86 -5.05
N ASN A 63 6.78 -5.56 -4.42
CA ASN A 63 6.54 -6.65 -3.47
C ASN A 63 6.48 -6.18 -2.02
N GLY A 64 6.91 -4.93 -1.75
CA GLY A 64 7.03 -4.36 -0.41
C GLY A 64 8.44 -4.49 0.17
N ASN A 65 9.44 -4.81 -0.66
CA ASN A 65 10.83 -4.98 -0.25
C ASN A 65 11.65 -3.71 -0.52
N ASN A 66 12.67 -3.48 0.29
CA ASN A 66 13.61 -2.39 0.13
C ASN A 66 15.01 -2.81 0.64
N PRO A 67 16.06 -1.99 0.48
CA PRO A 67 17.41 -2.36 0.96
C PRO A 67 17.52 -2.66 2.46
N MET A 68 16.55 -2.24 3.27
CA MET A 68 16.54 -2.45 4.72
C MET A 68 15.71 -3.67 5.15
N GLY A 69 14.93 -4.27 4.26
CA GLY A 69 14.08 -5.40 4.61
C GLY A 69 13.45 -6.12 3.41
N HIS A 70 13.43 -7.45 3.51
CA HIS A 70 12.79 -8.33 2.54
C HIS A 70 11.61 -9.07 3.22
N ASN A 71 10.39 -8.60 2.99
CA ASN A 71 9.20 -9.12 3.67
C ASN A 71 8.08 -9.58 2.73
N ASP A 72 8.12 -9.24 1.45
CA ASP A 72 7.10 -9.61 0.46
C ASP A 72 5.65 -9.25 0.85
N SER A 73 5.44 -8.23 1.70
CA SER A 73 4.11 -7.90 2.25
C SER A 73 3.04 -7.68 1.18
N LEU A 74 3.33 -6.87 0.16
CA LEU A 74 2.39 -6.57 -0.92
C LEU A 74 2.20 -7.76 -1.86
N LYS A 75 3.23 -8.56 -2.11
CA LYS A 75 3.11 -9.80 -2.85
C LYS A 75 2.21 -10.81 -2.13
N ARG A 76 2.35 -10.95 -0.81
CA ARG A 76 1.49 -11.80 0.03
C ARG A 76 0.05 -11.29 0.05
N LEU A 77 -0.15 -9.97 0.11
CA LEU A 77 -1.49 -9.38 0.02
C LEU A 77 -2.14 -9.71 -1.33
N ALA A 78 -1.41 -9.51 -2.43
CA ALA A 78 -1.88 -9.88 -3.77
C ALA A 78 -2.30 -11.35 -3.87
N GLN A 79 -1.50 -12.26 -3.30
CA GLN A 79 -1.84 -13.68 -3.23
C GLN A 79 -3.10 -13.96 -2.39
N GLY A 80 -3.27 -13.23 -1.28
CA GLY A 80 -4.47 -13.30 -0.44
C GLY A 80 -5.74 -12.86 -1.19
N LEU A 81 -5.66 -11.74 -1.91
CA LEU A 81 -6.75 -11.19 -2.74
C LEU A 81 -7.09 -12.14 -3.90
N ALA A 82 -6.06 -12.68 -4.57
CA ALA A 82 -6.28 -13.61 -5.68
C ALA A 82 -7.02 -14.87 -5.26
N LYS A 83 -6.77 -15.41 -4.06
CA LYS A 83 -7.52 -16.53 -3.48
C LYS A 83 -9.00 -16.23 -3.25
N GLN A 84 -9.37 -14.96 -3.22
CA GLN A 84 -10.75 -14.48 -3.09
C GLN A 84 -11.33 -14.00 -4.43
N GLY A 85 -10.65 -14.27 -5.54
CA GLY A 85 -11.12 -13.90 -6.88
C GLY A 85 -10.89 -12.44 -7.26
N ILE A 86 -10.10 -11.67 -6.49
CA ILE A 86 -9.72 -10.29 -6.83
C ILE A 86 -8.37 -10.32 -7.56
N ALA A 87 -8.33 -9.81 -8.78
CA ALA A 87 -7.07 -9.57 -9.49
C ALA A 87 -6.26 -8.47 -8.80
N SER A 88 -4.94 -8.46 -8.98
CA SER A 88 -4.13 -7.37 -8.42
C SER A 88 -2.96 -7.02 -9.32
N LEU A 89 -2.72 -5.73 -9.49
CA LEU A 89 -1.53 -5.16 -10.09
C LEU A 89 -0.69 -4.50 -9.02
N ARG A 90 0.60 -4.83 -8.98
CA ARG A 90 1.66 -4.17 -8.18
C ARG A 90 2.68 -3.64 -9.16
N TYR A 91 3.20 -2.44 -8.95
CA TYR A 91 4.20 -1.85 -9.85
C TYR A 91 5.36 -1.24 -9.07
N ASP A 92 6.53 -1.22 -9.69
CA ASP A 92 7.66 -0.47 -9.18
C ASP A 92 7.44 1.01 -9.49
N LYS A 93 7.49 1.84 -8.46
CA LYS A 93 7.44 3.28 -8.64
C LYS A 93 8.63 3.76 -9.49
N ARG A 94 8.53 4.90 -10.16
CA ARG A 94 9.68 5.50 -10.85
C ARG A 94 10.89 5.62 -9.93
N GLY A 95 12.06 5.32 -10.43
CA GLY A 95 13.29 5.28 -9.64
C GLY A 95 13.47 4.03 -8.77
N VAL A 96 12.61 3.00 -8.91
CA VAL A 96 12.66 1.79 -8.10
C VAL A 96 12.64 0.54 -8.98
N GLY A 97 13.35 -0.51 -8.58
CA GLY A 97 13.30 -1.83 -9.19
C GLY A 97 13.52 -1.81 -10.71
N GLU A 98 12.62 -2.43 -11.47
CA GLU A 98 12.68 -2.44 -12.93
C GLU A 98 12.29 -1.10 -13.57
N SER A 99 11.66 -0.19 -12.80
CA SER A 99 11.33 1.19 -13.21
C SER A 99 12.43 2.22 -12.85
N LEU A 100 13.63 1.76 -12.45
CA LEU A 100 14.74 2.62 -12.04
C LEU A 100 15.13 3.63 -13.13
N ALA A 101 15.15 3.21 -14.39
CA ALA A 101 15.56 4.04 -15.53
C ALA A 101 14.64 5.25 -15.76
N LEU A 102 13.40 5.24 -15.22
CA LEU A 102 12.44 6.33 -15.37
C LEU A 102 12.79 7.56 -14.51
N ALA A 103 13.53 7.38 -13.41
CA ALA A 103 14.09 8.45 -12.59
C ALA A 103 15.40 7.94 -11.94
N PRO A 104 16.51 7.90 -12.70
CA PRO A 104 17.78 7.42 -12.18
C PRO A 104 18.38 8.36 -11.14
N ASP A 105 17.99 9.62 -11.16
CA ASP A 105 18.34 10.61 -10.12
C ASP A 105 17.15 10.87 -9.21
N GLU A 106 17.31 10.66 -7.92
CA GLU A 106 16.22 10.89 -6.95
C GLU A 106 15.78 12.37 -6.85
N ARG A 107 16.56 13.31 -7.39
CA ARG A 107 16.18 14.73 -7.50
C ARG A 107 14.98 14.94 -8.43
N ASP A 108 14.72 14.01 -9.32
CA ASP A 108 13.61 14.06 -10.28
C ASP A 108 12.32 13.45 -9.71
N LEU A 109 12.36 12.93 -8.47
CA LEU A 109 11.20 12.35 -7.81
C LEU A 109 10.31 13.43 -7.18
N SER A 110 9.00 13.23 -7.26
CA SER A 110 7.99 14.02 -6.54
C SER A 110 6.74 13.20 -6.27
N VAL A 111 5.95 13.64 -5.29
CA VAL A 111 4.63 13.02 -5.01
C VAL A 111 3.71 13.17 -6.21
N GLU A 112 3.75 14.33 -6.89
CA GLU A 112 2.95 14.60 -8.08
C GLU A 112 3.24 13.62 -9.21
N ALA A 113 4.51 13.26 -9.42
CA ALA A 113 4.92 12.28 -10.42
C ALA A 113 4.42 10.87 -10.04
N TYR A 114 4.52 10.47 -8.78
CA TYR A 114 3.97 9.19 -8.31
C TYR A 114 2.44 9.12 -8.47
N VAL A 115 1.74 10.23 -8.23
CA VAL A 115 0.28 10.30 -8.44
C VAL A 115 -0.08 10.21 -9.92
N ALA A 116 0.69 10.85 -10.80
CA ALA A 116 0.50 10.73 -12.25
C ALA A 116 0.72 9.30 -12.73
N ASP A 117 1.72 8.60 -12.23
CA ASP A 117 1.98 7.19 -12.54
C ASP A 117 0.83 6.29 -12.08
N ALA A 118 0.32 6.51 -10.85
CA ALA A 118 -0.83 5.77 -10.34
C ALA A 118 -2.08 6.01 -11.20
N ALA A 119 -2.32 7.27 -11.60
CA ALA A 119 -3.43 7.64 -12.49
C ALA A 119 -3.34 6.94 -13.85
N ALA A 120 -2.15 6.87 -14.44
CA ALA A 120 -1.93 6.18 -15.71
C ALA A 120 -2.17 4.65 -15.60
N TRP A 121 -1.80 4.04 -14.46
CA TRP A 121 -2.16 2.63 -14.18
C TRP A 121 -3.66 2.44 -14.00
N ILE A 122 -4.37 3.36 -13.32
CA ILE A 122 -5.83 3.31 -13.18
C ILE A 122 -6.48 3.32 -14.56
N GLU A 123 -6.10 4.26 -15.43
CA GLU A 123 -6.62 4.36 -16.79
C GLU A 123 -6.40 3.08 -17.60
N LYS A 124 -5.18 2.52 -17.54
CA LYS A 124 -4.85 1.26 -18.20
C LYS A 124 -5.73 0.11 -17.71
N LEU A 125 -5.96 0.01 -16.40
CA LEU A 125 -6.78 -1.05 -15.81
C LEU A 125 -8.27 -0.87 -16.13
N GLN A 126 -8.78 0.37 -16.16
CA GLN A 126 -10.15 0.68 -16.55
C GLN A 126 -10.45 0.38 -18.03
N GLY A 127 -9.44 0.53 -18.89
CA GLY A 127 -9.53 0.20 -20.31
C GLY A 127 -9.39 -1.29 -20.63
N ASP A 128 -9.06 -2.14 -19.66
CA ASP A 128 -8.86 -3.58 -19.88
C ASP A 128 -10.19 -4.35 -19.64
N PRO A 129 -10.75 -5.02 -20.67
CA PRO A 129 -12.05 -5.70 -20.57
C PRO A 129 -12.06 -6.89 -19.60
N ARG A 130 -10.91 -7.33 -19.13
CA ARG A 130 -10.80 -8.37 -18.09
C ARG A 130 -11.21 -7.89 -16.71
N PHE A 131 -11.32 -6.56 -16.51
CA PHE A 131 -11.62 -5.97 -15.21
C PHE A 131 -12.97 -5.29 -15.19
N SER A 132 -13.75 -5.55 -14.13
CA SER A 132 -15.08 -4.95 -13.91
C SER A 132 -14.98 -3.62 -13.16
N SER A 133 -13.96 -3.46 -12.32
CA SER A 133 -13.77 -2.28 -11.48
C SER A 133 -12.33 -2.19 -10.97
N VAL A 134 -11.86 -0.98 -10.65
CA VAL A 134 -10.53 -0.72 -10.09
C VAL A 134 -10.66 -0.31 -8.63
N ILE A 135 -9.92 -1.00 -7.76
CA ILE A 135 -9.78 -0.74 -6.33
C ILE A 135 -8.38 -0.19 -6.10
N LEU A 136 -8.23 0.91 -5.36
CA LEU A 136 -6.92 1.39 -4.94
C LEU A 136 -6.61 0.89 -3.54
N ILE A 137 -5.41 0.31 -3.37
CA ILE A 137 -4.89 -0.10 -2.06
C ILE A 137 -3.50 0.52 -1.89
N GLY A 138 -3.40 1.53 -1.04
CA GLY A 138 -2.12 2.18 -0.74
C GLY A 138 -1.56 1.75 0.61
N HIS A 139 -0.28 1.41 0.67
CA HIS A 139 0.43 1.07 1.89
C HIS A 139 1.37 2.20 2.32
N SER A 140 1.29 2.63 3.58
CA SER A 140 2.16 3.69 4.13
C SER A 140 2.05 4.97 3.29
N GLU A 141 3.13 5.52 2.75
CA GLU A 141 3.11 6.64 1.78
C GLU A 141 2.23 6.36 0.55
N GLY A 142 2.16 5.09 0.11
CA GLY A 142 1.26 4.68 -0.96
C GLY A 142 -0.21 4.98 -0.67
N ALA A 143 -0.62 5.12 0.61
CA ALA A 143 -1.96 5.53 0.99
C ALA A 143 -2.24 6.99 0.62
N LEU A 144 -1.27 7.89 0.79
CA LEU A 144 -1.35 9.27 0.32
C LEU A 144 -1.44 9.33 -1.21
N ILE A 145 -0.57 8.58 -1.91
CA ILE A 145 -0.58 8.53 -3.37
C ILE A 145 -1.92 8.00 -3.89
N ALA A 146 -2.45 6.92 -3.28
CA ALA A 146 -3.74 6.36 -3.61
C ALA A 146 -4.88 7.38 -3.39
N SER A 147 -4.87 8.11 -2.28
CA SER A 147 -5.87 9.14 -1.95
C SER A 147 -5.85 10.27 -2.98
N LEU A 148 -4.67 10.79 -3.31
CA LEU A 148 -4.50 11.85 -4.31
C LEU A 148 -4.90 11.39 -5.72
N ALA A 149 -4.65 10.14 -6.08
CA ALA A 149 -5.06 9.57 -7.36
C ALA A 149 -6.58 9.35 -7.42
N ALA A 150 -7.20 8.84 -6.34
CA ALA A 150 -8.64 8.65 -6.23
C ALA A 150 -9.43 9.97 -6.26
N ALA A 151 -8.84 11.07 -5.80
CA ALA A 151 -9.42 12.40 -5.91
C ALA A 151 -9.42 12.95 -7.37
N ARG A 152 -8.61 12.38 -8.26
CA ARG A 152 -8.48 12.81 -9.67
C ARG A 152 -9.24 11.93 -10.64
N GLN A 153 -9.46 10.67 -10.29
CA GLN A 153 -10.09 9.69 -11.17
C GLN A 153 -11.06 8.80 -10.37
N PRO A 154 -12.24 8.50 -10.90
CA PRO A 154 -13.19 7.63 -10.25
C PRO A 154 -12.62 6.21 -10.12
N VAL A 155 -12.75 5.62 -8.94
CA VAL A 155 -12.38 4.24 -8.63
C VAL A 155 -13.49 3.59 -7.82
N ALA A 156 -13.57 2.27 -7.79
CA ALA A 156 -14.63 1.55 -7.10
C ALA A 156 -14.47 1.59 -5.56
N ALA A 157 -13.25 1.62 -5.08
CA ALA A 157 -12.95 1.72 -3.64
C ALA A 157 -11.53 2.26 -3.40
N LEU A 158 -11.34 2.91 -2.24
CA LEU A 158 -10.04 3.35 -1.72
C LEU A 158 -9.76 2.66 -0.39
N ILE A 159 -8.63 1.97 -0.28
CA ILE A 159 -8.21 1.28 0.93
C ILE A 159 -6.82 1.78 1.35
N THR A 160 -6.72 2.29 2.56
CA THR A 160 -5.43 2.72 3.15
C THR A 160 -4.95 1.68 4.16
N LEU A 161 -3.71 1.23 3.99
CA LEU A 161 -3.04 0.30 4.90
C LEU A 161 -1.88 1.02 5.58
N ALA A 162 -1.94 1.17 6.90
CA ALA A 162 -0.89 1.85 7.68
C ALA A 162 -0.50 3.23 7.11
N GLY A 163 -1.49 3.99 6.62
CA GLY A 163 -1.31 5.32 6.04
C GLY A 163 -1.29 6.40 7.11
N SER A 164 -0.43 7.42 6.92
CA SER A 164 -0.47 8.60 7.77
C SER A 164 -1.75 9.41 7.54
N GLY A 165 -2.32 9.92 8.62
CA GLY A 165 -3.43 10.88 8.59
C GLY A 165 -3.00 12.30 8.99
N ARG A 166 -1.70 12.49 9.23
CA ARG A 166 -1.09 13.78 9.60
C ARG A 166 -0.02 14.17 8.57
N PRO A 167 0.30 15.45 8.43
CA PRO A 167 1.44 15.91 7.62
C PRO A 167 2.71 15.12 7.97
N ILE A 168 3.44 14.69 6.96
CA ILE A 168 4.59 13.79 7.15
C ILE A 168 5.75 14.48 7.88
N ASP A 169 5.89 15.78 7.74
CA ASP A 169 6.86 16.57 8.51
C ASP A 169 6.59 16.53 10.03
N ASP A 170 5.32 16.55 10.45
CA ASP A 170 4.93 16.42 11.86
C ASP A 170 5.22 14.98 12.37
N VAL A 171 4.86 13.96 11.60
CA VAL A 171 5.14 12.56 11.93
C VAL A 171 6.66 12.32 12.03
N LEU A 172 7.44 12.90 11.10
CA LEU A 172 8.89 12.76 11.12
C LEU A 172 9.53 13.43 12.35
N ARG A 173 9.06 14.61 12.76
CA ARG A 173 9.51 15.27 14.00
C ARG A 173 9.28 14.36 15.21
N GLU A 174 8.09 13.79 15.33
CA GLU A 174 7.73 12.88 16.41
C GLU A 174 8.63 11.63 16.40
N GLN A 175 8.87 11.03 15.25
CA GLN A 175 9.75 9.87 15.12
C GLN A 175 11.21 10.16 15.49
N LEU A 176 11.70 11.37 15.24
CA LEU A 176 13.07 11.77 15.57
C LEU A 176 13.24 12.16 17.04
N GLN A 177 12.14 12.58 17.67
CA GLN A 177 12.16 12.96 19.09
C GLN A 177 12.50 11.74 19.96
N GLY A 178 13.45 11.90 20.87
CA GLY A 178 13.94 10.81 21.74
C GLY A 178 14.88 9.80 21.07
N ARG A 179 15.09 9.91 19.75
CA ARG A 179 16.04 9.05 18.99
C ARG A 179 17.35 9.75 18.67
N LEU A 180 17.34 11.08 18.61
CA LEU A 180 18.51 11.89 18.28
C LEU A 180 19.04 12.65 19.50
N PRO A 181 20.38 12.84 19.61
CA PRO A 181 20.93 13.80 20.53
C PRO A 181 20.38 15.22 20.29
N PRO A 182 20.29 16.08 21.33
CA PRO A 182 19.65 17.40 21.22
C PRO A 182 20.14 18.27 20.07
N ALA A 183 21.44 18.30 19.78
CA ALA A 183 22.00 19.08 18.68
C ALA A 183 21.57 18.58 17.30
N LEU A 184 21.53 17.26 17.10
CA LEU A 184 21.04 16.67 15.84
C LEU A 184 19.53 16.81 15.71
N LEU A 185 18.78 16.73 16.80
CA LEU A 185 17.34 16.96 16.81
C LEU A 185 17.04 18.40 16.40
N ALA A 186 17.72 19.40 16.96
CA ALA A 186 17.57 20.79 16.56
C ALA A 186 17.90 21.02 15.07
N SER A 187 18.99 20.40 14.58
CA SER A 187 19.36 20.45 13.16
C SER A 187 18.30 19.80 12.26
N SER A 188 17.72 18.67 12.70
CA SER A 188 16.65 18.00 11.92
C SER A 188 15.39 18.86 11.86
N HIS A 189 14.99 19.49 12.96
CA HIS A 189 13.83 20.40 12.96
C HIS A 189 14.05 21.59 12.03
N TYR A 190 15.25 22.21 12.07
CA TYR A 190 15.61 23.28 11.15
C TYR A 190 15.52 22.84 9.68
N LEU A 191 16.07 21.65 9.33
CA LEU A 191 15.98 21.11 7.98
C LEU A 191 14.52 20.88 7.55
N ILE A 192 13.69 20.35 8.43
CA ILE A 192 12.26 20.15 8.16
C ILE A 192 11.57 21.50 7.90
N ASP A 193 11.87 22.54 8.70
CA ASP A 193 11.31 23.89 8.49
C ASP A 193 11.70 24.47 7.14
N GLU A 194 12.97 24.35 6.73
CA GLU A 194 13.43 24.80 5.42
C GLU A 194 12.73 24.06 4.28
N LEU A 195 12.66 22.73 4.36
CA LEU A 195 12.02 21.91 3.34
C LEU A 195 10.51 22.16 3.25
N ARG A 196 9.84 22.33 4.39
CA ARG A 196 8.42 22.70 4.41
C ARG A 196 8.17 24.08 3.77
N ALA A 197 9.12 25.01 3.93
CA ALA A 197 9.09 26.31 3.27
C ALA A 197 9.49 26.25 1.77
N GLY A 198 9.77 25.06 1.24
CA GLY A 198 10.17 24.85 -0.15
C GLY A 198 11.62 25.18 -0.46
N ARG A 199 12.48 25.28 0.56
CA ARG A 199 13.90 25.60 0.42
C ARG A 199 14.77 24.38 0.70
N THR A 200 15.68 24.07 -0.22
CA THR A 200 16.75 23.09 0.03
C THR A 200 17.82 23.70 0.92
N HIS A 201 18.53 22.84 1.68
CA HIS A 201 19.55 23.30 2.62
C HIS A 201 20.82 22.44 2.55
N GLN A 202 21.97 23.12 2.63
CA GLN A 202 23.30 22.53 2.77
C GLN A 202 24.16 23.46 3.66
N PRO A 203 25.11 22.90 4.45
CA PRO A 203 25.44 21.47 4.58
C PRO A 203 24.44 20.70 5.44
N VAL A 204 24.32 19.39 5.21
CA VAL A 204 23.54 18.46 6.05
C VAL A 204 24.50 17.68 6.94
N PRO A 205 24.29 17.61 8.27
CA PRO A 205 25.07 16.77 9.17
C PRO A 205 25.11 15.30 8.70
N GLU A 206 26.24 14.63 8.77
CA GLU A 206 26.43 13.29 8.23
C GLU A 206 25.39 12.30 8.75
N ALA A 207 25.12 12.33 10.07
CA ALA A 207 24.13 11.47 10.71
C ALA A 207 22.68 11.69 10.21
N LEU A 208 22.40 12.85 9.61
CA LEU A 208 21.08 13.20 9.08
C LEU A 208 20.95 12.95 7.56
N LYS A 209 22.04 12.64 6.86
CA LYS A 209 22.03 12.42 5.40
C LYS A 209 21.15 11.26 4.97
N VAL A 210 20.96 10.26 5.82
CA VAL A 210 20.05 9.14 5.53
C VAL A 210 18.63 9.62 5.22
N LEU A 211 18.19 10.71 5.86
CA LEU A 211 16.86 11.30 5.70
C LEU A 211 16.84 12.57 4.83
N PHE A 212 17.90 13.41 4.95
CA PHE A 212 17.88 14.79 4.42
C PHE A 212 19.02 15.07 3.43
N ARG A 213 19.66 14.02 2.84
CA ARG A 213 20.68 14.23 1.82
C ARG A 213 20.18 15.16 0.71
N PRO A 214 21.04 16.00 0.14
CA PRO A 214 20.62 17.04 -0.82
C PRO A 214 19.79 16.51 -1.99
N SER A 215 20.08 15.30 -2.46
CA SER A 215 19.39 14.68 -3.59
C SER A 215 17.93 14.30 -3.29
N VAL A 216 17.57 14.00 -2.03
CA VAL A 216 16.18 13.65 -1.65
C VAL A 216 15.35 14.89 -1.26
N GLN A 217 15.97 16.03 -1.04
CA GLN A 217 15.26 17.22 -0.55
C GLN A 217 14.14 17.71 -1.49
N PRO A 218 14.29 17.72 -2.84
CA PRO A 218 13.19 18.07 -3.74
C PRO A 218 11.95 17.18 -3.53
N TYR A 219 12.17 15.88 -3.35
CA TYR A 219 11.10 14.93 -3.04
C TYR A 219 10.42 15.25 -1.69
N LEU A 220 11.21 15.49 -0.63
CA LEU A 220 10.67 15.85 0.70
C LEU A 220 9.87 17.15 0.66
N ILE A 221 10.29 18.14 -0.14
CA ILE A 221 9.53 19.38 -0.36
C ILE A 221 8.16 19.07 -0.95
N SER A 222 8.09 18.21 -1.97
CA SER A 222 6.82 17.80 -2.58
C SER A 222 5.92 17.04 -1.59
N LEU A 223 6.53 16.23 -0.73
CA LEU A 223 5.83 15.44 0.27
C LEU A 223 5.29 16.29 1.43
N PHE A 224 6.08 17.24 1.94
CA PHE A 224 5.68 18.11 3.05
C PHE A 224 4.62 19.16 2.67
N ARG A 225 4.32 19.33 1.39
CA ARG A 225 3.19 20.13 0.90
C ARG A 225 1.86 19.41 1.00
N GLN A 226 1.87 18.09 1.19
CA GLN A 226 0.66 17.28 1.20
C GLN A 226 0.05 17.22 2.59
N ASP A 227 -1.27 17.30 2.64
CA ASP A 227 -2.07 16.96 3.81
C ASP A 227 -2.79 15.62 3.56
N PRO A 228 -2.35 14.52 4.19
CA PRO A 228 -2.92 13.20 3.96
C PRO A 228 -4.41 13.11 4.32
N ALA A 229 -4.84 13.77 5.40
CA ALA A 229 -6.24 13.77 5.80
C ALA A 229 -7.11 14.51 4.78
N GLN A 230 -6.65 15.65 4.28
CA GLN A 230 -7.34 16.40 3.24
C GLN A 230 -7.38 15.62 1.93
N ALA A 231 -6.28 15.00 1.51
CA ALA A 231 -6.22 14.17 0.31
C ALA A 231 -7.20 13.01 0.38
N PHE A 232 -7.28 12.33 1.53
CA PHE A 232 -8.21 11.23 1.75
C PHE A 232 -9.67 11.68 1.73
N ALA A 233 -9.97 12.85 2.30
CA ALA A 233 -11.31 13.42 2.32
C ALA A 233 -11.85 13.83 0.93
N GLN A 234 -10.94 14.11 -0.02
CA GLN A 234 -11.30 14.52 -1.40
C GLN A 234 -11.65 13.36 -2.32
N ALA A 235 -11.41 12.11 -1.91
CA ALA A 235 -11.75 10.94 -2.72
C ALA A 235 -13.23 10.59 -2.56
N ASP A 236 -13.97 10.49 -3.66
CA ASP A 236 -15.42 10.18 -3.63
C ASP A 236 -15.74 8.69 -3.45
N ALA A 237 -14.79 7.80 -3.72
CA ALA A 237 -14.99 6.35 -3.66
C ALA A 237 -15.25 5.88 -2.21
N PRO A 238 -16.05 4.81 -1.97
CA PRO A 238 -16.13 4.15 -0.67
C PRO A 238 -14.76 3.87 -0.11
N ALA A 239 -14.53 4.12 1.20
CA ALA A 239 -13.19 4.06 1.76
C ALA A 239 -13.08 3.19 3.00
N LEU A 240 -11.97 2.43 3.10
CA LEU A 240 -11.59 1.60 4.23
C LEU A 240 -10.21 1.98 4.73
N ILE A 241 -10.10 2.26 6.02
CA ILE A 241 -8.85 2.54 6.71
C ILE A 241 -8.48 1.31 7.52
N ILE A 242 -7.28 0.74 7.29
CA ILE A 242 -6.79 -0.40 8.06
C ILE A 242 -5.48 -0.03 8.75
N GLN A 243 -5.46 -0.22 10.08
CA GLN A 243 -4.29 0.08 10.91
C GLN A 243 -3.98 -1.07 11.85
N GLY A 244 -2.70 -1.41 11.98
CA GLY A 244 -2.21 -2.37 12.95
C GLY A 244 -1.96 -1.73 14.33
N THR A 245 -2.31 -2.43 15.41
CA THR A 245 -2.08 -1.90 16.77
C THR A 245 -0.64 -1.99 17.24
N HIS A 246 0.22 -2.74 16.53
CA HIS A 246 1.65 -2.88 16.82
C HIS A 246 2.52 -2.18 15.76
N ASP A 247 1.96 -1.29 14.96
CA ASP A 247 2.73 -0.50 14.01
C ASP A 247 3.60 0.53 14.74
N MET A 248 4.93 0.45 14.55
CA MET A 248 5.91 1.35 15.16
C MET A 248 6.23 2.58 14.29
N GLN A 249 5.71 2.64 13.05
CA GLN A 249 5.98 3.72 12.10
C GLN A 249 4.80 4.69 12.00
N VAL A 250 3.59 4.16 11.91
CA VAL A 250 2.35 4.92 11.80
C VAL A 250 1.41 4.46 12.90
N GLY A 251 0.95 5.39 13.72
CA GLY A 251 0.14 5.10 14.90
C GLY A 251 -1.37 5.03 14.60
N ILE A 252 -2.13 4.53 15.60
CA ILE A 252 -3.59 4.49 15.53
C ILE A 252 -4.18 5.90 15.39
N GLU A 253 -3.51 6.92 15.93
CA GLU A 253 -3.96 8.31 15.82
C GLU A 253 -3.98 8.82 14.38
N ASP A 254 -3.09 8.31 13.52
CA ASP A 254 -3.10 8.61 12.09
C ASP A 254 -4.34 8.01 11.41
N ALA A 255 -4.67 6.77 11.71
CA ALA A 255 -5.89 6.13 11.21
C ALA A 255 -7.16 6.88 11.69
N ARG A 256 -7.17 7.33 12.94
CA ARG A 256 -8.25 8.15 13.49
C ARG A 256 -8.32 9.54 12.85
N ALA A 257 -7.17 10.13 12.48
CA ALA A 257 -7.13 11.40 11.76
C ALA A 257 -7.74 11.27 10.36
N LEU A 258 -7.43 10.18 9.62
CA LEU A 258 -8.09 9.87 8.36
C LEU A 258 -9.61 9.69 8.55
N GLN A 259 -10.03 8.95 9.55
CA GLN A 259 -11.47 8.74 9.81
C GLN A 259 -12.19 10.05 10.19
N ARG A 260 -11.55 10.93 10.97
CA ARG A 260 -12.15 12.24 11.30
C ARG A 260 -12.32 13.12 10.07
N SER A 261 -11.39 13.05 9.11
CA SER A 261 -11.51 13.81 7.85
C SER A 261 -12.59 13.28 6.93
N ARG A 262 -12.96 12.01 7.09
CA ARG A 262 -13.98 11.32 6.31
C ARG A 262 -14.77 10.34 7.19
N PRO A 263 -15.83 10.83 7.90
CA PRO A 263 -16.57 10.04 8.89
C PRO A 263 -17.34 8.83 8.33
N ASP A 264 -17.65 8.83 7.03
CA ASP A 264 -18.27 7.71 6.32
C ASP A 264 -17.31 6.57 5.99
N ALA A 265 -15.99 6.79 6.07
CA ALA A 265 -15.00 5.74 5.87
C ALA A 265 -15.03 4.71 7.02
N GLU A 266 -14.96 3.42 6.65
CA GLU A 266 -14.82 2.36 7.64
C GLU A 266 -13.41 2.36 8.24
N LEU A 267 -13.30 2.18 9.57
CA LEU A 267 -12.03 1.99 10.28
C LEU A 267 -11.94 0.57 10.82
N ALA A 268 -10.86 -0.13 10.46
CA ALA A 268 -10.53 -1.45 10.97
C ALA A 268 -9.17 -1.43 11.67
N LEU A 269 -9.17 -1.61 13.00
CA LEU A 269 -7.96 -1.83 13.79
C LEU A 269 -7.67 -3.33 13.89
N ILE A 270 -6.48 -3.77 13.47
CA ILE A 270 -6.07 -5.17 13.52
C ILE A 270 -5.10 -5.36 14.69
N SER A 271 -5.55 -6.11 15.69
CA SER A 271 -4.77 -6.39 16.90
C SER A 271 -3.46 -7.13 16.55
N GLY A 272 -2.35 -6.64 17.06
CA GLY A 272 -1.02 -7.23 16.88
C GLY A 272 -0.41 -7.06 15.49
N MET A 273 -1.09 -6.44 14.53
CA MET A 273 -0.52 -6.21 13.20
C MET A 273 0.48 -5.05 13.25
N ASN A 274 1.64 -5.26 12.63
CA ASN A 274 2.69 -4.24 12.48
C ASN A 274 2.68 -3.60 11.07
N HIS A 275 3.63 -2.71 10.83
CA HIS A 275 3.74 -1.94 9.58
C HIS A 275 3.88 -2.81 8.32
N VAL A 276 4.57 -3.94 8.39
CA VAL A 276 4.72 -4.90 7.27
C VAL A 276 3.62 -5.96 7.24
N LEU A 277 2.46 -5.63 7.82
CA LEU A 277 1.22 -6.41 7.76
C LEU A 277 1.28 -7.79 8.43
N ARG A 278 2.17 -7.98 9.42
CA ARG A 278 2.36 -9.24 10.16
C ARG A 278 1.76 -9.14 11.57
N ILE A 279 1.21 -10.24 12.06
CA ILE A 279 0.90 -10.36 13.50
C ILE A 279 2.20 -10.68 14.22
N VAL A 280 2.62 -9.77 15.09
CA VAL A 280 3.86 -9.86 15.88
C VAL A 280 3.63 -9.32 17.29
N PRO A 281 4.42 -9.77 18.27
CA PRO A 281 4.43 -9.16 19.59
C PRO A 281 4.86 -7.68 19.54
N ALA A 282 4.53 -6.93 20.60
CA ALA A 282 4.83 -5.48 20.66
C ALA A 282 6.32 -5.15 20.84
N GLN A 283 7.16 -6.15 21.21
CA GLN A 283 8.59 -5.96 21.43
C GLN A 283 9.31 -5.52 20.15
N PRO A 284 10.08 -4.41 20.17
CA PRO A 284 10.73 -3.85 18.98
C PRO A 284 11.61 -4.84 18.21
N GLN A 285 12.38 -5.68 18.93
CA GLN A 285 13.28 -6.66 18.29
C GLN A 285 12.52 -7.70 17.46
N GLN A 286 11.36 -8.17 17.96
CA GLN A 286 10.52 -9.13 17.25
C GLN A 286 9.80 -8.48 16.07
N GLN A 287 9.44 -7.21 16.20
CA GLN A 287 8.88 -6.45 15.10
C GLN A 287 9.90 -6.28 13.97
N LEU A 288 11.12 -5.82 14.28
CA LEU A 288 12.18 -5.63 13.29
C LEU A 288 12.57 -6.93 12.59
N ALA A 289 12.59 -8.07 13.30
CA ALA A 289 12.85 -9.38 12.70
C ALA A 289 11.87 -9.69 11.56
N SER A 290 10.58 -9.36 11.73
CA SER A 290 9.55 -9.63 10.73
C SER A 290 9.71 -8.87 9.41
N TYR A 291 10.54 -7.83 9.38
CA TYR A 291 10.86 -7.08 8.16
C TYR A 291 11.76 -7.87 7.20
N ASN A 292 12.35 -8.98 7.67
CA ASN A 292 13.19 -9.87 6.87
C ASN A 292 12.67 -11.32 6.87
N GLU A 293 11.37 -11.51 7.04
CA GLU A 293 10.71 -12.81 7.02
C GLU A 293 9.70 -12.90 5.85
N PRO A 294 10.14 -13.04 4.58
CA PRO A 294 9.25 -13.05 3.43
C PRO A 294 8.22 -14.18 3.45
N ASP A 295 8.54 -15.30 4.10
CA ASP A 295 7.65 -16.46 4.20
C ASP A 295 6.62 -16.36 5.32
N ARG A 296 6.78 -15.43 6.25
CA ARG A 296 5.80 -15.20 7.31
C ARG A 296 4.48 -14.70 6.71
N PRO A 297 3.34 -15.31 7.05
CA PRO A 297 2.05 -14.90 6.51
C PRO A 297 1.67 -13.48 6.97
N ILE A 298 0.96 -12.74 6.12
CA ILE A 298 0.30 -11.49 6.53
C ILE A 298 -0.84 -11.80 7.50
N ALA A 299 -1.28 -10.78 8.24
CA ALA A 299 -2.42 -10.88 9.13
C ALA A 299 -3.67 -11.38 8.37
N ARG A 300 -4.22 -12.52 8.77
CA ARG A 300 -5.42 -13.10 8.13
C ARG A 300 -6.59 -12.11 8.15
N ALA A 301 -6.78 -11.42 9.27
CA ALA A 301 -7.82 -10.43 9.44
C ALA A 301 -7.73 -9.27 8.42
N LEU A 302 -6.54 -8.99 7.86
CA LEU A 302 -6.36 -7.96 6.83
C LEU A 302 -7.18 -8.31 5.57
N THR A 303 -6.96 -9.49 5.01
CA THR A 303 -7.69 -9.93 3.81
C THR A 303 -9.20 -10.08 4.10
N GLU A 304 -9.56 -10.61 5.27
CA GLU A 304 -10.97 -10.75 5.67
C GLU A 304 -11.69 -9.40 5.77
N ARG A 305 -11.03 -8.36 6.31
CA ARG A 305 -11.61 -7.01 6.39
C ARG A 305 -11.76 -6.36 5.02
N ILE A 306 -10.76 -6.51 4.16
CA ILE A 306 -10.84 -6.02 2.78
C ILE A 306 -12.03 -6.69 2.06
N MET A 307 -12.14 -8.01 2.11
CA MET A 307 -13.22 -8.73 1.43
C MET A 307 -14.59 -8.35 1.95
N LYS A 308 -14.75 -8.27 3.29
CA LYS A 308 -16.01 -7.84 3.90
C LYS A 308 -16.43 -6.44 3.42
N PHE A 309 -15.48 -5.50 3.37
CA PHE A 309 -15.74 -4.15 2.89
C PHE A 309 -16.12 -4.14 1.40
N LEU A 310 -15.40 -4.85 0.55
CA LEU A 310 -15.71 -4.93 -0.88
C LEU A 310 -17.08 -5.56 -1.13
N ASP A 311 -17.42 -6.62 -0.39
CA ASP A 311 -18.71 -7.30 -0.47
C ASP A 311 -19.87 -6.38 -0.07
N SER A 312 -19.73 -5.62 1.02
CA SER A 312 -20.76 -4.67 1.46
C SER A 312 -21.03 -3.54 0.46
N HIS A 313 -20.10 -3.30 -0.48
CA HIS A 313 -20.25 -2.31 -1.56
C HIS A 313 -20.49 -2.94 -2.95
N GLY A 314 -20.76 -4.26 -3.00
CA GLY A 314 -21.03 -4.95 -4.27
C GLY A 314 -19.82 -5.09 -5.18
N ILE A 315 -18.60 -4.98 -4.65
CA ILE A 315 -17.33 -5.05 -5.39
C ILE A 315 -16.70 -6.44 -5.19
N THR A 316 -17.38 -7.47 -5.62
CA THR A 316 -16.89 -8.85 -5.53
C THR A 316 -17.03 -9.56 -6.88
N PRO A 317 -16.22 -10.60 -7.14
CA PRO A 317 -16.46 -11.48 -8.27
C PRO A 317 -17.87 -12.04 -8.17
N ALA A 318 -18.63 -12.00 -9.26
CA ALA A 318 -19.95 -12.64 -9.28
C ALA A 318 -19.80 -14.12 -8.88
N SER A 319 -20.59 -14.56 -7.90
CA SER A 319 -20.64 -15.96 -7.48
C SER A 319 -20.85 -16.85 -8.70
N SER A 320 -19.99 -17.86 -8.84
CA SER A 320 -20.08 -18.91 -9.88
C SER A 320 -21.33 -19.75 -9.72
#